data_da03fa50991fd01f55e43dbd5a740149
#
_entry.id   da03fa50991fd01f55e43dbd5a740149
#
_cell.length_a   1.000
_cell.length_b   1.000
_cell.length_c   1.000
_cell.angle_alpha   90.00
_cell.angle_beta   90.00
_cell.angle_gamma   90.00
#
_symmetry.space_group_name_H-M   'P 1'
#
loop_
_entity.id
_entity.type
_entity.pdbx_description
1 polymer ?
#
loop_
_entity_poly.entity_id
_entity_poly.type
_entity_poly.pdbx_seq_one_letter_code
_entity_poly.pdbx_strand_id
1 'polypeptide(L)'
;MPNVNLSSSETEMKGDLFIFIATPKSNYQEIFKSILVNSQDPKKTCFLIPGDEKFNGLSYSNWELIDSEFLFQSKEFPDFQEYFLLFSNKLNLADQIEATLALLRKHTDLELIRIITLLDSNLLVQTINGLKEWIDSCAHFSDALCFTNRNNQNSSAIKELTERYKSMCYPMETFTLSSKKVTQINQILKPVSLRVTHIFDNPELLEPEDTPEKDHYLEYQPSGIRKNVIPICDFT
;
A
#
# COMPACT_ATOMS: atom_id res chain seq x y z
N MET A 1 44.33 11.66 32.30
CA MET A 1 43.02 12.05 31.72
C MET A 1 42.64 10.96 30.73
N PRO A 2 41.61 10.17 30.96
CA PRO A 2 41.18 9.17 29.99
C PRO A 2 40.35 9.83 28.89
N ASN A 3 40.70 9.56 27.64
CA ASN A 3 39.95 9.91 26.46
C ASN A 3 38.59 9.20 26.50
N VAL A 4 37.52 9.96 26.64
CA VAL A 4 36.17 9.49 26.39
C VAL A 4 35.98 9.50 24.87
N ASN A 5 36.11 8.32 24.27
CA ASN A 5 35.58 8.08 22.90
C ASN A 5 34.07 8.20 22.97
N LEU A 6 33.54 9.35 22.56
CA LEU A 6 32.15 9.49 22.15
C LEU A 6 32.02 8.67 20.86
N SER A 7 31.54 7.43 20.97
CA SER A 7 30.98 6.70 19.84
C SER A 7 29.76 7.52 19.38
N SER A 8 29.90 8.22 18.26
CA SER A 8 28.77 8.70 17.49
C SER A 8 27.92 7.46 17.16
N SER A 9 26.76 7.34 17.80
CA SER A 9 25.73 6.45 17.36
C SER A 9 25.36 6.94 15.95
N GLU A 10 25.87 6.29 14.93
CA GLU A 10 25.30 6.38 13.59
C GLU A 10 23.84 5.96 13.78
N THR A 11 22.95 6.91 13.70
CA THR A 11 21.52 6.66 13.58
C THR A 11 21.37 5.96 12.24
N GLU A 12 21.20 4.63 12.26
CA GLU A 12 20.83 3.87 11.06
C GLU A 12 19.62 4.59 10.48
N MET A 13 19.76 5.13 9.26
CA MET A 13 18.69 5.84 8.60
C MET A 13 17.68 4.79 8.19
N LYS A 14 16.52 4.79 8.83
CA LYS A 14 15.38 3.97 8.44
C LYS A 14 14.81 4.47 7.12
N GLY A 15 14.46 3.52 6.26
CA GLY A 15 13.74 3.81 5.02
C GLY A 15 12.23 3.74 5.25
N ASP A 16 11.51 4.75 4.81
CA ASP A 16 10.06 4.84 4.90
C ASP A 16 9.38 4.15 3.72
N LEU A 17 8.60 3.09 3.98
CA LEU A 17 7.85 2.36 2.95
C LEU A 17 6.39 2.81 2.93
N PHE A 18 5.94 3.27 1.77
CA PHE A 18 4.54 3.52 1.45
C PHE A 18 4.06 2.53 0.41
N ILE A 19 2.92 1.89 0.63
CA ILE A 19 2.32 0.94 -0.31
C ILE A 19 1.10 1.56 -0.97
N PHE A 20 1.01 1.41 -2.28
CA PHE A 20 -0.12 1.83 -3.08
C PHE A 20 -0.81 0.61 -3.72
N ILE A 21 -2.08 0.44 -3.41
CA ILE A 21 -2.97 -0.51 -4.06
C ILE A 21 -3.83 0.32 -5.02
N ALA A 22 -3.64 0.17 -6.33
CA ALA A 22 -4.26 1.07 -7.30
C ALA A 22 -5.11 0.31 -8.33
N THR A 23 -6.35 0.75 -8.53
CA THR A 23 -7.13 0.27 -9.68
C THR A 23 -6.63 0.90 -10.98
N PRO A 24 -6.82 0.26 -12.13
CA PRO A 24 -6.59 0.92 -13.42
C PRO A 24 -7.35 2.25 -13.50
N LYS A 25 -6.77 3.22 -14.20
CA LYS A 25 -7.34 4.58 -14.38
C LYS A 25 -7.53 5.40 -13.08
N SER A 26 -6.97 4.94 -11.94
CA SER A 26 -7.04 5.70 -10.67
C SER A 26 -6.09 6.92 -10.63
N ASN A 27 -5.44 7.26 -11.74
CA ASN A 27 -4.49 8.38 -11.85
C ASN A 27 -3.27 8.28 -10.92
N TYR A 28 -2.86 7.07 -10.51
CA TYR A 28 -1.73 6.85 -9.60
C TYR A 28 -0.41 7.45 -10.16
N GLN A 29 -0.21 7.47 -11.48
CA GLN A 29 0.97 8.11 -12.08
C GLN A 29 1.06 9.61 -11.78
N GLU A 30 -0.06 10.33 -11.82
CA GLU A 30 -0.09 11.76 -11.46
C GLU A 30 0.11 11.99 -9.97
N ILE A 31 -0.35 11.03 -9.14
CA ILE A 31 -0.11 11.04 -7.69
C ILE A 31 1.39 10.87 -7.43
N PHE A 32 2.07 9.92 -8.07
CA PHE A 32 3.51 9.69 -7.92
C PHE A 32 4.33 10.89 -8.40
N LYS A 33 3.95 11.53 -9.52
CA LYS A 33 4.56 12.81 -9.93
C LYS A 33 4.38 13.90 -8.87
N SER A 34 3.19 13.97 -8.27
CA SER A 34 2.90 14.95 -7.21
C SER A 34 3.71 14.66 -5.94
N ILE A 35 3.93 13.39 -5.60
CA ILE A 35 4.82 12.98 -4.51
C ILE A 35 6.23 13.49 -4.77
N LEU A 36 6.79 13.22 -5.94
CA LEU A 36 8.15 13.64 -6.30
C LEU A 36 8.33 15.17 -6.26
N VAL A 37 7.34 15.91 -6.75
CA VAL A 37 7.36 17.40 -6.72
C VAL A 37 7.32 17.95 -5.28
N ASN A 38 6.67 17.23 -4.36
CA ASN A 38 6.53 17.67 -2.97
C ASN A 38 7.56 17.00 -2.03
N SER A 39 8.36 16.04 -2.50
CA SER A 39 9.44 15.43 -1.73
C SER A 39 10.50 16.47 -1.37
N GLN A 40 11.01 16.40 -0.15
CA GLN A 40 12.11 17.27 0.31
C GLN A 40 13.41 16.98 -0.41
N ASP A 41 13.65 15.71 -0.73
CA ASP A 41 14.82 15.27 -1.50
C ASP A 41 14.40 14.20 -2.53
N PRO A 42 14.02 14.62 -3.77
CA PRO A 42 13.63 13.69 -4.82
C PRO A 42 14.68 12.64 -5.18
N LYS A 43 15.95 12.88 -4.86
CA LYS A 43 17.04 11.92 -5.12
C LYS A 43 17.06 10.77 -4.11
N LYS A 44 16.37 10.92 -3.01
CA LYS A 44 16.23 9.90 -1.95
C LYS A 44 14.90 9.17 -2.00
N THR A 45 14.12 9.39 -3.05
CA THR A 45 12.80 8.78 -3.27
C THR A 45 12.90 7.71 -4.35
N CYS A 46 12.43 6.50 -4.06
CA CYS A 46 12.40 5.37 -4.97
C CYS A 46 10.97 4.90 -5.23
N PHE A 47 10.60 4.77 -6.51
CA PHE A 47 9.35 4.14 -6.91
C PHE A 47 9.62 2.69 -7.32
N LEU A 48 8.90 1.76 -6.67
CA LEU A 48 8.96 0.32 -6.93
C LEU A 48 7.66 -0.08 -7.62
N ILE A 49 7.73 -0.45 -8.90
CA ILE A 49 6.53 -0.71 -9.71
C ILE A 49 6.56 -2.12 -10.32
N PRO A 50 5.39 -2.73 -10.60
CA PRO A 50 5.34 -4.03 -11.26
C PRO A 50 6.09 -4.03 -12.59
N GLY A 51 6.70 -5.17 -12.96
CA GLY A 51 7.53 -5.29 -14.17
C GLY A 51 6.77 -5.04 -15.48
N ASP A 52 5.46 -5.17 -15.48
CA ASP A 52 4.58 -4.91 -16.63
C ASP A 52 4.07 -3.45 -16.71
N GLU A 53 4.36 -2.64 -15.69
CA GLU A 53 4.02 -1.21 -15.66
C GLU A 53 5.18 -0.35 -16.17
N LYS A 54 4.83 0.80 -16.78
CA LYS A 54 5.80 1.79 -17.26
C LYS A 54 5.39 3.19 -16.83
N PHE A 55 6.37 3.94 -16.34
CA PHE A 55 6.17 5.32 -15.97
C PHE A 55 6.94 6.25 -16.90
N ASN A 56 6.26 7.27 -17.42
CA ASN A 56 6.89 8.31 -18.21
C ASN A 56 7.34 9.46 -17.30
N GLY A 57 8.64 9.79 -17.33
CA GLY A 57 9.19 10.95 -16.64
C GLY A 57 9.48 10.76 -15.15
N LEU A 58 9.47 9.52 -14.65
CA LEU A 58 9.91 9.16 -13.30
C LEU A 58 11.03 8.13 -13.37
N SER A 59 11.98 8.21 -12.43
CA SER A 59 12.93 7.12 -12.18
C SER A 59 12.26 6.08 -11.30
N TYR A 60 12.32 4.81 -11.67
CA TYR A 60 11.71 3.71 -10.92
C TYR A 60 12.53 2.42 -11.06
N SER A 61 12.31 1.49 -10.15
CA SER A 61 12.78 0.12 -10.23
C SER A 61 11.60 -0.83 -10.40
N ASN A 62 11.71 -1.77 -11.32
CA ASN A 62 10.69 -2.80 -11.49
C ASN A 62 10.88 -3.93 -10.49
N TRP A 63 9.76 -4.54 -10.11
CA TRP A 63 9.72 -5.75 -9.32
C TRP A 63 8.83 -6.82 -9.96
N GLU A 64 9.14 -8.07 -9.65
CA GLU A 64 8.33 -9.25 -9.95
C GLU A 64 8.07 -10.01 -8.65
N LEU A 65 6.97 -10.74 -8.56
CA LEU A 65 6.65 -11.61 -7.42
C LEU A 65 6.97 -13.05 -7.78
N ILE A 66 7.96 -13.62 -7.11
CA ILE A 66 8.40 -15.01 -7.31
C ILE A 66 8.54 -15.68 -5.93
N ASP A 67 7.94 -16.84 -5.75
CA ASP A 67 8.01 -17.63 -4.52
C ASP A 67 7.65 -16.81 -3.25
N SER A 68 6.62 -15.96 -3.37
CA SER A 68 6.15 -15.05 -2.30
C SER A 68 7.17 -14.00 -1.86
N GLU A 69 8.16 -13.67 -2.69
CA GLU A 69 9.12 -12.58 -2.47
C GLU A 69 9.12 -11.58 -3.62
N PHE A 70 9.36 -10.31 -3.30
CA PHE A 70 9.63 -9.29 -4.31
C PHE A 70 11.07 -9.42 -4.82
N LEU A 71 11.22 -9.66 -6.11
CA LEU A 71 12.51 -9.60 -6.81
C LEU A 71 12.60 -8.27 -7.54
N PHE A 72 13.55 -7.45 -7.15
CA PHE A 72 13.82 -6.17 -7.77
C PHE A 72 14.78 -6.31 -8.95
N GLN A 73 14.63 -5.45 -9.95
CA GLN A 73 15.44 -5.48 -11.18
C GLN A 73 16.94 -5.24 -10.90
N SER A 74 17.27 -4.42 -9.90
CA SER A 74 18.59 -4.38 -9.28
C SER A 74 18.70 -5.60 -8.33
N LYS A 75 19.75 -6.41 -8.44
CA LYS A 75 19.96 -7.59 -7.57
C LYS A 75 19.98 -7.26 -6.07
N GLU A 76 20.18 -6.00 -5.73
CA GLU A 76 20.18 -5.46 -4.36
C GLU A 76 18.97 -4.53 -4.20
N PHE A 77 18.37 -4.56 -3.03
CA PHE A 77 17.35 -3.59 -2.66
C PHE A 77 17.99 -2.19 -2.70
N PRO A 78 17.38 -1.23 -3.44
CA PRO A 78 17.99 0.08 -3.60
C PRO A 78 18.05 0.84 -2.27
N ASP A 79 19.16 1.56 -2.02
CA ASP A 79 19.35 2.37 -0.81
C ASP A 79 18.76 3.78 -1.00
N PHE A 80 17.58 3.99 -0.43
CA PHE A 80 16.85 5.26 -0.44
C PHE A 80 16.24 5.54 0.94
N GLN A 81 15.66 6.73 1.11
CA GLN A 81 14.97 7.11 2.36
C GLN A 81 13.46 6.91 2.29
N GLU A 82 12.88 7.08 1.12
CA GLU A 82 11.43 6.92 0.88
C GLU A 82 11.22 5.93 -0.26
N TYR A 83 10.38 4.93 -0.02
CA TYR A 83 10.00 3.90 -0.98
C TYR A 83 8.50 3.93 -1.21
N PHE A 84 8.11 3.99 -2.47
CA PHE A 84 6.71 3.97 -2.90
C PHE A 84 6.46 2.72 -3.72
N LEU A 85 5.95 1.67 -3.06
CA LEU A 85 5.69 0.36 -3.67
C LEU A 85 4.27 0.33 -4.24
N LEU A 86 4.15 0.22 -5.55
CA LEU A 86 2.88 -0.01 -6.22
C LEU A 86 2.61 -1.51 -6.32
N PHE A 87 1.47 -1.97 -5.81
CA PHE A 87 1.00 -3.33 -6.00
C PHE A 87 0.41 -3.53 -7.38
N SER A 88 0.56 -4.75 -7.93
CA SER A 88 -0.06 -5.15 -9.18
C SER A 88 -1.53 -5.54 -8.94
N ASN A 89 -2.44 -5.00 -9.73
CA ASN A 89 -3.83 -5.42 -9.75
C ASN A 89 -4.10 -6.75 -10.47
N LYS A 90 -3.06 -7.31 -11.10
CA LYS A 90 -3.10 -8.62 -11.79
C LYS A 90 -2.68 -9.78 -10.90
N LEU A 91 -2.13 -9.49 -9.73
CA LEU A 91 -1.68 -10.48 -8.75
C LEU A 91 -2.62 -10.50 -7.54
N ASN A 92 -2.68 -11.63 -6.85
CA ASN A 92 -3.47 -11.74 -5.64
C ASN A 92 -2.96 -10.75 -4.58
N LEU A 93 -3.85 -10.00 -3.95
CA LEU A 93 -3.49 -8.99 -2.95
C LEU A 93 -2.82 -9.62 -1.73
N ALA A 94 -3.34 -10.77 -1.25
CA ALA A 94 -2.78 -11.43 -0.07
C ALA A 94 -1.35 -11.92 -0.31
N ASP A 95 -1.01 -12.39 -1.53
CA ASP A 95 0.36 -12.81 -1.85
C ASP A 95 1.33 -11.63 -1.81
N GLN A 96 0.90 -10.44 -2.25
CA GLN A 96 1.70 -9.22 -2.20
C GLN A 96 1.86 -8.70 -0.75
N ILE A 97 0.83 -8.87 0.08
CA ILE A 97 0.91 -8.56 1.52
C ILE A 97 1.91 -9.50 2.22
N GLU A 98 1.87 -10.80 1.93
CA GLU A 98 2.84 -11.76 2.50
C GLU A 98 4.27 -11.47 2.04
N ALA A 99 4.46 -11.11 0.76
CA ALA A 99 5.76 -10.69 0.24
C ALA A 99 6.26 -9.40 0.93
N THR A 100 5.35 -8.49 1.30
CA THR A 100 5.70 -7.30 2.07
C THR A 100 6.18 -7.67 3.48
N LEU A 101 5.51 -8.61 4.15
CA LEU A 101 5.98 -9.12 5.45
C LEU A 101 7.37 -9.74 5.34
N ALA A 102 7.63 -10.51 4.27
CA ALA A 102 8.94 -11.08 4.01
C ALA A 102 10.00 -10.00 3.75
N LEU A 103 9.65 -8.96 2.97
CA LEU A 103 10.52 -7.81 2.70
C LEU A 103 10.91 -7.08 3.98
N LEU A 104 9.95 -6.75 4.84
CA LEU A 104 10.19 -6.05 6.11
C LEU A 104 11.01 -6.89 7.10
N ARG A 105 10.85 -8.22 7.12
CA ARG A 105 11.67 -9.12 7.94
C ARG A 105 13.12 -9.19 7.46
N LYS A 106 13.33 -9.06 6.15
CA LYS A 106 14.65 -9.12 5.52
C LYS A 106 15.41 -7.79 5.63
N HIS A 107 14.70 -6.68 5.61
CA HIS A 107 15.21 -5.31 5.66
C HIS A 107 14.69 -4.63 6.93
N THR A 108 15.39 -4.85 8.06
CA THR A 108 14.98 -4.35 9.38
C THR A 108 15.15 -2.83 9.54
N ASP A 109 15.86 -2.20 8.61
CA ASP A 109 16.00 -0.76 8.42
C ASP A 109 14.84 -0.12 7.63
N LEU A 110 13.91 -0.95 7.11
CA LEU A 110 12.71 -0.49 6.40
C LEU A 110 11.50 -0.49 7.33
N GLU A 111 10.75 0.61 7.36
CA GLU A 111 9.54 0.75 8.16
C GLU A 111 8.32 0.99 7.28
N LEU A 112 7.27 0.19 7.45
CA LEU A 112 5.99 0.42 6.77
C LEU A 112 5.26 1.59 7.41
N ILE A 113 5.20 2.70 6.68
CA ILE A 113 4.57 3.93 7.15
C ILE A 113 3.07 3.92 6.87
N ARG A 114 2.66 3.57 5.63
CA ARG A 114 1.25 3.66 5.25
C ARG A 114 0.90 2.78 4.05
N ILE A 115 -0.31 2.22 4.07
CA ILE A 115 -0.93 1.53 2.93
C ILE A 115 -2.10 2.37 2.42
N ILE A 116 -2.09 2.70 1.13
CA ILE A 116 -3.04 3.62 0.49
C ILE A 116 -3.72 2.91 -0.68
N THR A 117 -5.04 2.79 -0.64
CA THR A 117 -5.81 2.32 -1.79
C THR A 117 -6.28 3.48 -2.64
N LEU A 118 -5.98 3.44 -3.94
CA LEU A 118 -6.44 4.39 -4.97
C LEU A 118 -7.52 3.73 -5.82
N LEU A 119 -8.77 4.15 -5.66
CA LEU A 119 -9.92 3.57 -6.34
C LEU A 119 -10.48 4.52 -7.41
N ASP A 120 -10.50 4.08 -8.66
CA ASP A 120 -11.27 4.78 -9.69
C ASP A 120 -12.77 4.66 -9.39
N SER A 121 -13.40 5.78 -9.03
CA SER A 121 -14.81 5.80 -8.62
C SER A 121 -15.78 5.38 -9.72
N ASN A 122 -15.36 5.38 -10.99
CA ASN A 122 -16.20 4.90 -12.09
C ASN A 122 -16.43 3.38 -12.00
N LEU A 123 -15.56 2.64 -11.32
CA LEU A 123 -15.75 1.20 -11.09
C LEU A 123 -16.93 0.91 -10.16
N LEU A 124 -17.27 1.83 -9.24
CA LEU A 124 -18.35 1.66 -8.27
C LEU A 124 -19.76 1.61 -8.90
N VAL A 125 -19.90 2.06 -10.14
CA VAL A 125 -21.16 2.04 -10.90
C VAL A 125 -21.15 0.99 -12.01
N GLN A 126 -20.13 0.13 -12.04
CA GLN A 126 -19.98 -0.98 -12.99
C GLN A 126 -20.29 -2.31 -12.31
N THR A 127 -20.69 -3.29 -13.12
CA THR A 127 -20.87 -4.67 -12.65
C THR A 127 -19.60 -5.46 -12.94
N ILE A 128 -18.70 -5.52 -11.97
CA ILE A 128 -17.45 -6.30 -12.02
C ILE A 128 -17.56 -7.40 -10.97
N ASN A 129 -17.35 -8.64 -11.40
CA ASN A 129 -17.39 -9.78 -10.50
C ASN A 129 -16.26 -9.70 -9.49
N GLY A 130 -16.58 -9.90 -8.19
CA GLY A 130 -15.62 -9.86 -7.11
C GLY A 130 -15.12 -8.47 -6.71
N LEU A 131 -15.60 -7.38 -7.36
CA LEU A 131 -15.12 -6.02 -7.05
C LEU A 131 -15.37 -5.62 -5.61
N LYS A 132 -16.56 -5.95 -5.08
CA LYS A 132 -16.91 -5.61 -3.70
C LYS A 132 -15.97 -6.29 -2.71
N GLU A 133 -15.77 -7.58 -2.86
CA GLU A 133 -14.88 -8.39 -2.02
C GLU A 133 -13.43 -7.91 -2.12
N TRP A 134 -13.00 -7.52 -3.33
CA TRP A 134 -11.68 -6.93 -3.55
C TRP A 134 -11.53 -5.58 -2.84
N ILE A 135 -12.51 -4.68 -2.95
CA ILE A 135 -12.49 -3.38 -2.25
C ILE A 135 -12.51 -3.59 -0.73
N ASP A 136 -13.29 -4.55 -0.23
CA ASP A 136 -13.34 -4.87 1.19
C ASP A 136 -11.99 -5.37 1.71
N SER A 137 -11.28 -6.20 0.95
CA SER A 137 -9.94 -6.63 1.32
C SER A 137 -8.91 -5.49 1.24
N CYS A 138 -9.01 -4.61 0.24
CA CYS A 138 -8.18 -3.40 0.20
C CYS A 138 -8.42 -2.51 1.43
N ALA A 139 -9.68 -2.31 1.82
CA ALA A 139 -10.03 -1.52 2.99
C ALA A 139 -9.53 -2.15 4.31
N HIS A 140 -9.49 -3.48 4.40
CA HIS A 140 -8.94 -4.19 5.55
C HIS A 140 -7.44 -3.92 5.76
N PHE A 141 -6.67 -3.87 4.67
CA PHE A 141 -5.23 -3.65 4.73
C PHE A 141 -4.82 -2.17 4.71
N SER A 142 -5.70 -1.25 4.33
CA SER A 142 -5.33 0.15 4.07
C SER A 142 -5.57 1.08 5.25
N ASP A 143 -4.65 2.04 5.39
CA ASP A 143 -4.77 3.19 6.29
C ASP A 143 -5.57 4.33 5.65
N ALA A 144 -5.63 4.36 4.32
CA ALA A 144 -6.38 5.38 3.56
C ALA A 144 -7.01 4.80 2.30
N LEU A 145 -8.27 5.18 2.04
CA LEU A 145 -9.00 4.91 0.82
C LEU A 145 -9.24 6.21 0.06
N CYS A 146 -8.64 6.32 -1.12
CA CYS A 146 -8.66 7.52 -1.94
C CYS A 146 -9.53 7.29 -3.19
N PHE A 147 -10.60 8.05 -3.31
CA PHE A 147 -11.49 8.04 -4.48
C PHE A 147 -10.98 9.01 -5.54
N THR A 148 -10.72 8.52 -6.73
CA THR A 148 -10.35 9.31 -7.91
C THR A 148 -11.52 9.39 -8.91
N ASN A 149 -11.46 10.27 -9.88
CA ASN A 149 -12.45 10.40 -10.97
C ASN A 149 -13.91 10.55 -10.49
N ARG A 150 -14.11 11.21 -9.33
CA ARG A 150 -15.44 11.50 -8.82
C ARG A 150 -16.22 12.39 -9.80
N ASN A 151 -17.47 12.04 -10.04
CA ASN A 151 -18.43 12.78 -10.85
C ASN A 151 -19.87 12.63 -10.31
N ASN A 152 -20.85 13.20 -11.00
CA ASN A 152 -22.23 13.17 -10.55
C ASN A 152 -22.83 11.75 -10.56
N GLN A 153 -22.37 10.86 -11.45
CA GLN A 153 -22.91 9.50 -11.59
C GLN A 153 -22.44 8.57 -10.47
N ASN A 154 -21.20 8.75 -9.98
CA ASN A 154 -20.61 7.88 -8.97
C ASN A 154 -20.61 8.47 -7.54
N SER A 155 -21.02 9.73 -7.36
CA SER A 155 -21.00 10.40 -6.05
C SER A 155 -21.87 9.71 -4.99
N SER A 156 -23.02 9.12 -5.38
CA SER A 156 -23.88 8.36 -4.46
C SER A 156 -23.20 7.07 -4.00
N ALA A 157 -22.57 6.34 -4.93
CA ALA A 157 -21.85 5.09 -4.62
C ALA A 157 -20.64 5.33 -3.70
N ILE A 158 -19.90 6.43 -3.90
CA ILE A 158 -18.80 6.83 -2.98
C ILE A 158 -19.36 7.07 -1.58
N LYS A 159 -20.45 7.83 -1.47
CA LYS A 159 -21.08 8.12 -0.17
C LYS A 159 -21.54 6.84 0.52
N GLU A 160 -22.23 5.96 -0.19
CA GLU A 160 -22.73 4.68 0.33
C GLU A 160 -21.57 3.80 0.84
N LEU A 161 -20.49 3.67 0.06
CA LEU A 161 -19.31 2.90 0.45
C LEU A 161 -18.63 3.51 1.69
N THR A 162 -18.50 4.84 1.74
CA THR A 162 -17.91 5.55 2.88
C THR A 162 -18.73 5.36 4.16
N GLU A 163 -20.07 5.50 4.07
CA GLU A 163 -20.98 5.30 5.20
C GLU A 163 -20.98 3.84 5.68
N ARG A 164 -20.87 2.88 4.75
CA ARG A 164 -20.74 1.46 5.07
C ARG A 164 -19.50 1.20 5.92
N TYR A 165 -18.32 1.67 5.54
CA TYR A 165 -17.09 1.46 6.33
C TYR A 165 -17.13 2.20 7.67
N LYS A 166 -17.72 3.38 7.73
CA LYS A 166 -17.96 4.08 9.00
C LYS A 166 -18.88 3.26 9.93
N SER A 167 -19.95 2.67 9.40
CA SER A 167 -20.86 1.82 10.19
C SER A 167 -20.19 0.54 10.71
N MET A 168 -19.16 0.06 10.01
CA MET A 168 -18.32 -1.08 10.39
C MET A 168 -17.15 -0.67 11.31
N CYS A 169 -17.09 0.59 11.72
CA CYS A 169 -16.00 1.14 12.54
C CYS A 169 -14.59 0.98 11.96
N TYR A 170 -14.46 0.98 10.62
CA TYR A 170 -13.15 0.96 9.97
C TYR A 170 -12.40 2.26 10.29
N PRO A 171 -11.17 2.17 10.81
CA PRO A 171 -10.43 3.37 11.27
C PRO A 171 -9.81 4.16 10.12
N MET A 172 -9.73 3.61 8.91
CA MET A 172 -9.05 4.22 7.76
C MET A 172 -9.64 5.58 7.39
N GLU A 173 -8.77 6.48 6.93
CA GLU A 173 -9.19 7.76 6.38
C GLU A 173 -9.73 7.62 4.96
N THR A 174 -10.70 8.47 4.59
CA THR A 174 -11.22 8.51 3.21
C THR A 174 -10.97 9.88 2.57
N PHE A 175 -10.44 9.88 1.34
CA PHE A 175 -10.14 11.08 0.58
C PHE A 175 -10.84 11.05 -0.78
N THR A 176 -11.22 12.21 -1.29
CA THR A 176 -11.65 12.39 -2.69
C THR A 176 -10.62 13.25 -3.40
N LEU A 177 -9.95 12.69 -4.40
CA LEU A 177 -8.86 13.34 -5.10
C LEU A 177 -9.34 13.96 -6.41
N SER A 178 -8.95 15.21 -6.64
CA SER A 178 -9.17 15.87 -7.92
C SER A 178 -8.18 15.35 -8.96
N SER A 179 -8.66 15.07 -10.17
CA SER A 179 -7.82 14.61 -11.29
C SER A 179 -6.84 15.69 -11.79
N LYS A 180 -7.06 16.97 -11.48
CA LYS A 180 -6.27 18.08 -12.00
C LYS A 180 -5.10 18.50 -11.11
N LYS A 181 -5.18 18.28 -9.80
CA LYS A 181 -4.12 18.63 -8.84
C LYS A 181 -4.33 17.88 -7.54
N VAL A 182 -3.34 17.07 -7.16
CA VAL A 182 -3.36 16.37 -5.87
C VAL A 182 -2.82 17.31 -4.80
N THR A 183 -3.70 18.14 -4.24
CA THR A 183 -3.34 19.13 -3.21
C THR A 183 -3.21 18.53 -1.81
N GLN A 184 -3.70 17.31 -1.62
CA GLN A 184 -3.78 16.64 -0.31
C GLN A 184 -2.67 15.59 -0.10
N ILE A 185 -1.59 15.64 -0.92
CA ILE A 185 -0.57 14.59 -0.88
C ILE A 185 0.04 14.41 0.51
N ASN A 186 0.34 15.50 1.22
CA ASN A 186 0.90 15.44 2.56
C ASN A 186 -0.06 14.85 3.61
N GLN A 187 -1.38 14.95 3.38
CA GLN A 187 -2.39 14.32 4.24
C GLN A 187 -2.48 12.82 3.97
N ILE A 188 -2.41 12.44 2.67
CA ILE A 188 -2.45 11.04 2.24
C ILE A 188 -1.22 10.29 2.74
N LEU A 189 -0.05 10.94 2.74
CA LEU A 189 1.24 10.36 3.17
C LEU A 189 1.51 10.55 4.67
N LYS A 190 0.57 11.12 5.43
CA LYS A 190 0.76 11.31 6.87
C LYS A 190 1.09 9.98 7.56
N PRO A 191 2.16 9.90 8.38
CA PRO A 191 2.60 8.67 9.03
C PRO A 191 1.67 8.29 10.20
N VAL A 192 0.50 7.76 9.87
CA VAL A 192 -0.49 7.28 10.84
C VAL A 192 -1.01 5.94 10.38
N SER A 193 -0.84 4.92 11.21
CA SER A 193 -1.41 3.59 10.99
C SER A 193 -2.88 3.59 11.42
N LEU A 194 -3.78 3.31 10.46
CA LEU A 194 -5.25 3.31 10.64
C LEU A 194 -5.90 2.12 9.93
N ARG A 195 -5.16 1.04 9.69
CA ARG A 195 -5.67 -0.19 9.07
C ARG A 195 -6.39 -1.07 10.09
N VAL A 196 -7.24 -1.96 9.60
CA VAL A 196 -7.94 -2.94 10.43
C VAL A 196 -6.98 -4.08 10.84
N THR A 197 -6.11 -4.49 9.92
CA THR A 197 -5.11 -5.53 10.18
C THR A 197 -3.97 -5.04 11.06
N HIS A 198 -3.51 -5.89 11.97
CA HIS A 198 -2.39 -5.64 12.88
C HIS A 198 -1.12 -6.41 12.49
N ILE A 199 -1.12 -7.09 11.34
CA ILE A 199 -0.02 -7.97 10.92
C ILE A 199 1.34 -7.28 10.71
N PHE A 200 1.32 -5.95 10.55
CA PHE A 200 2.52 -5.13 10.39
C PHE A 200 2.93 -4.40 11.68
N ASP A 201 2.16 -4.55 12.75
CA ASP A 201 2.43 -3.86 13.99
C ASP A 201 3.51 -4.63 14.79
N ASN A 202 4.10 -3.97 15.78
CA ASN A 202 5.14 -4.61 16.59
C ASN A 202 4.56 -5.82 17.34
N PRO A 203 5.10 -7.04 17.14
CA PRO A 203 4.59 -8.24 17.81
C PRO A 203 4.54 -8.16 19.33
N GLU A 204 5.40 -7.36 19.97
CA GLU A 204 5.40 -7.16 21.41
C GLU A 204 4.17 -6.39 21.93
N LEU A 205 3.47 -5.69 21.03
CA LEU A 205 2.28 -4.89 21.34
C LEU A 205 0.99 -5.60 20.92
N LEU A 206 1.08 -6.77 20.28
CA LEU A 206 -0.06 -7.49 19.75
C LEU A 206 -0.61 -8.50 20.76
N GLU A 207 -1.93 -8.65 20.79
CA GLU A 207 -2.58 -9.78 21.44
C GLU A 207 -2.34 -11.06 20.62
N PRO A 208 -2.39 -12.26 21.22
CA PRO A 208 -2.13 -13.52 20.53
C PRO A 208 -3.06 -13.78 19.31
N GLU A 209 -4.20 -13.10 19.28
CA GLU A 209 -5.16 -13.18 18.18
C GLU A 209 -4.77 -12.35 16.95
N ASP A 210 -3.89 -11.36 17.11
CA ASP A 210 -3.53 -10.37 16.07
C ASP A 210 -2.27 -10.76 15.29
N THR A 211 -1.96 -12.05 15.25
CA THR A 211 -0.79 -12.55 14.50
C THR A 211 -1.09 -12.70 13.01
N PRO A 212 -0.08 -12.61 12.12
CA PRO A 212 -0.27 -12.78 10.68
C PRO A 212 -0.96 -14.07 10.29
N GLU A 213 -0.67 -15.15 10.99
CA GLU A 213 -1.25 -16.48 10.73
C GLU A 213 -2.75 -16.52 11.05
N LYS A 214 -3.25 -15.54 11.77
CA LYS A 214 -4.66 -15.42 12.17
C LYS A 214 -5.40 -14.29 11.49
N ASP A 215 -4.72 -13.51 10.64
CA ASP A 215 -5.41 -12.56 9.78
C ASP A 215 -6.30 -13.31 8.80
N HIS A 216 -7.55 -12.93 8.76
CA HIS A 216 -8.58 -13.70 8.08
C HIS A 216 -8.35 -13.84 6.56
N TYR A 217 -7.61 -12.92 5.93
CA TYR A 217 -7.21 -13.04 4.52
C TYR A 217 -5.92 -13.84 4.31
N LEU A 218 -5.11 -14.03 5.35
CA LEU A 218 -3.83 -14.72 5.27
C LEU A 218 -3.88 -16.14 5.85
N GLU A 219 -4.97 -16.53 6.52
CA GLU A 219 -5.15 -17.87 7.05
C GLU A 219 -5.23 -18.94 5.97
N TYR A 220 -4.58 -20.08 6.24
CA TYR A 220 -4.62 -21.26 5.38
C TYR A 220 -5.43 -22.41 5.99
N GLN A 221 -6.06 -23.18 5.14
CA GLN A 221 -6.62 -24.49 5.49
C GLN A 221 -5.48 -25.50 5.61
N PRO A 222 -5.70 -26.66 6.28
CA PRO A 222 -4.71 -27.74 6.33
C PRO A 222 -4.26 -28.26 4.95
N SER A 223 -5.07 -28.03 3.91
CA SER A 223 -4.77 -28.34 2.50
C SER A 223 -3.76 -27.38 1.84
N GLY A 224 -3.35 -26.30 2.51
CA GLY A 224 -2.50 -25.25 1.94
C GLY A 224 -3.26 -24.23 1.09
N ILE A 225 -4.59 -24.26 1.07
CA ILE A 225 -5.42 -23.28 0.37
C ILE A 225 -5.85 -22.18 1.36
N ARG A 226 -5.84 -20.91 0.95
CA ARG A 226 -6.36 -19.81 1.79
C ARG A 226 -7.82 -20.04 2.18
N LYS A 227 -8.16 -19.74 3.42
CA LYS A 227 -9.56 -19.86 3.90
C LYS A 227 -10.45 -18.83 3.22
N ASN A 228 -9.97 -17.61 3.09
CA ASN A 228 -10.68 -16.51 2.43
C ASN A 228 -9.89 -16.05 1.21
N VAL A 229 -10.44 -16.27 0.04
CA VAL A 229 -9.79 -15.94 -1.23
C VAL A 229 -10.16 -14.53 -1.62
N ILE A 230 -9.16 -13.68 -1.81
CA ILE A 230 -9.35 -12.35 -2.40
C ILE A 230 -9.46 -12.53 -3.92
N PRO A 231 -10.56 -12.08 -4.55
CA PRO A 231 -10.70 -12.21 -6.00
C PRO A 231 -9.68 -11.34 -6.73
N ILE A 232 -9.19 -11.83 -7.88
CA ILE A 232 -8.50 -11.01 -8.86
C ILE A 232 -9.58 -10.46 -9.79
N CYS A 233 -9.77 -9.14 -9.78
CA CYS A 233 -10.79 -8.51 -10.59
C CYS A 233 -10.29 -8.29 -12.01
N ASP A 234 -11.16 -8.56 -13.00
CA ASP A 234 -10.96 -8.11 -14.37
C ASP A 234 -11.46 -6.67 -14.50
N PHE A 235 -10.55 -5.74 -14.61
CA PHE A 235 -10.82 -4.31 -14.74
C PHE A 235 -10.87 -3.83 -16.21
N THR A 236 -10.90 -4.72 -17.19
CA THR A 236 -10.90 -4.38 -18.63
C THR A 236 -12.24 -3.85 -19.13
#